data_fdbaab8b650cc1b71cc65ddd1a04ea44
#
_entry.id   fdbaab8b650cc1b71cc65ddd1a04ea44
#
_cell.length_a   1.000
_cell.length_b   1.000
_cell.length_c   1.000
_cell.angle_alpha   90.00
_cell.angle_beta   90.00
_cell.angle_gamma   90.00
#
_symmetry.space_group_name_H-M   'P 1'
#
loop_
_entity.id
_entity.type
_entity.pdbx_description
1 polymer ?
#
loop_
_entity_poly.entity_id
_entity_poly.type
_entity_poly.pdbx_seq_one_letter_code
_entity_poly.pdbx_strand_id
1 'polypeptide(L)'
;MHAESFDTPLAARLADARHAPRAGEVVLYWLGQAGFVIDTPEARLLIDPYLSDSLAQKYRGTRFPHERMMPAPIAPHDFDRLDLVLCTHRHTDHMDPGTLQPLAERFTSLRFVVPEASLDEALRRTGASRERLIPVEAGQRVPLFDGCTVSPIASAHETLDTDEAGRHPWLGYVIELHGVRLYHSGDCVPYPQLHERVRQAAPDVALLPVNGRDATRSGNGVPGNFTLDEAVELARAAHIPALIAHHHGLFGFNTLAPEVIDARIDDEREHGALSIHRAQTGCAWHIGASTPRRARMGE
;
A
#
# COMPACT_ATOMS: atom_id res chain seq x y z
N MET A 1 16.90 -5.99 0.13
CA MET A 1 16.30 -4.72 0.58
C MET A 1 17.16 -4.13 1.70
N HIS A 2 17.36 -2.81 1.75
CA HIS A 2 17.96 -2.10 2.89
C HIS A 2 17.15 -0.83 3.20
N ALA A 3 17.18 -0.39 4.45
CA ALA A 3 16.52 0.81 4.92
C ALA A 3 17.55 1.91 5.20
N GLU A 4 17.23 3.14 4.79
CA GLU A 4 18.02 4.34 5.02
C GLU A 4 17.15 5.38 5.74
N SER A 5 17.58 5.86 6.91
CA SER A 5 16.91 6.95 7.62
C SER A 5 17.35 8.31 7.09
N PHE A 6 16.44 9.28 7.06
CA PHE A 6 16.72 10.66 6.64
C PHE A 6 15.87 11.65 7.45
N ASP A 7 16.41 12.87 7.64
CA ASP A 7 15.77 13.94 8.42
C ASP A 7 15.25 15.10 7.55
N THR A 8 15.52 15.06 6.24
CA THR A 8 15.05 16.09 5.31
C THR A 8 13.55 15.93 5.04
N PRO A 9 12.79 17.02 4.77
CA PRO A 9 11.41 16.91 4.31
C PRO A 9 11.29 16.00 3.09
N LEU A 10 10.25 15.16 3.04
CA LEU A 10 10.07 14.17 1.96
C LEU A 10 10.03 14.83 0.58
N ALA A 11 9.40 16.00 0.43
CA ALA A 11 9.39 16.74 -0.82
C ALA A 11 10.81 17.09 -1.31
N ALA A 12 11.67 17.56 -0.41
CA ALA A 12 13.06 17.88 -0.74
C ALA A 12 13.86 16.61 -1.08
N ARG A 13 13.61 15.50 -0.36
CA ARG A 13 14.23 14.19 -0.65
C ARG A 13 13.87 13.69 -2.04
N LEU A 14 12.59 13.77 -2.41
CA LEU A 14 12.08 13.31 -3.70
C LEU A 14 12.56 14.16 -4.88
N ALA A 15 12.80 15.46 -4.67
CA ALA A 15 13.29 16.38 -5.69
C ALA A 15 14.83 16.35 -5.88
N ASP A 16 15.57 15.77 -4.94
CA ASP A 16 17.02 15.75 -4.98
C ASP A 16 17.55 14.58 -5.80
N ALA A 17 18.15 14.89 -6.95
CA ALA A 17 18.73 13.90 -7.86
C ALA A 17 19.78 12.97 -7.22
N ARG A 18 20.40 13.38 -6.09
CA ARG A 18 21.35 12.53 -5.34
C ARG A 18 20.68 11.33 -4.70
N HIS A 19 19.37 11.40 -4.48
CA HIS A 19 18.53 10.37 -3.87
C HIS A 19 17.62 9.68 -4.88
N ALA A 20 17.74 10.02 -6.17
CA ALA A 20 16.99 9.34 -7.22
C ALA A 20 17.33 7.84 -7.26
N PRO A 21 16.34 6.95 -7.43
CA PRO A 21 16.59 5.53 -7.59
C PRO A 21 17.54 5.24 -8.76
N ARG A 22 18.34 4.18 -8.64
CA ARG A 22 19.22 3.71 -9.71
C ARG A 22 18.45 2.80 -10.67
N ALA A 23 18.99 2.58 -11.86
CA ALA A 23 18.41 1.66 -12.83
C ALA A 23 18.16 0.26 -12.18
N GLY A 24 16.93 -0.24 -12.29
CA GLY A 24 16.51 -1.50 -11.67
C GLY A 24 16.28 -1.46 -10.14
N GLU A 25 16.27 -0.27 -9.55
CA GLU A 25 15.98 -0.05 -8.13
C GLU A 25 14.57 0.53 -7.96
N VAL A 26 13.88 0.07 -6.93
CA VAL A 26 12.62 0.65 -6.44
C VAL A 26 12.87 1.19 -5.04
N VAL A 27 12.47 2.42 -4.77
CA VAL A 27 12.56 3.04 -3.45
C VAL A 27 11.17 3.33 -2.92
N LEU A 28 10.90 2.88 -1.69
CA LEU A 28 9.62 3.11 -1.03
C LEU A 28 9.75 4.17 0.07
N TYR A 29 8.73 5.03 0.19
CA TYR A 29 8.57 5.97 1.29
C TYR A 29 7.16 5.86 1.84
N TRP A 30 7.02 5.69 3.15
CA TRP A 30 5.71 5.60 3.78
C TRP A 30 5.08 6.99 4.00
N LEU A 31 3.79 7.09 3.68
CA LEU A 31 3.00 8.32 3.78
C LEU A 31 2.08 8.37 5.00
N GLY A 32 2.10 7.33 5.82
CA GLY A 32 1.11 7.08 6.86
C GLY A 32 0.02 6.12 6.40
N GLN A 33 -0.70 5.49 7.33
CA GLN A 33 -1.76 4.52 7.11
C GLN A 33 -1.30 3.39 6.16
N ALA A 34 -1.97 3.23 5.02
CA ALA A 34 -1.62 2.29 3.96
C ALA A 34 -0.81 2.94 2.83
N GLY A 35 -0.54 4.25 2.90
CA GLY A 35 0.02 5.02 1.81
C GLY A 35 1.52 4.87 1.61
N PHE A 36 1.95 4.69 0.35
CA PHE A 36 3.37 4.70 -0.02
C PHE A 36 3.63 5.50 -1.30
N VAL A 37 4.79 6.14 -1.36
CA VAL A 37 5.46 6.50 -2.62
C VAL A 37 6.26 5.29 -3.06
N ILE A 38 6.15 4.95 -4.33
CA ILE A 38 6.96 3.94 -5.03
C ILE A 38 7.73 4.70 -6.10
N ASP A 39 9.02 4.91 -5.88
CA ASP A 39 9.87 5.71 -6.76
C ASP A 39 10.82 4.83 -7.55
N THR A 40 10.92 5.09 -8.85
CA THR A 40 11.86 4.46 -9.79
C THR A 40 12.53 5.55 -10.62
N PRO A 41 13.61 5.26 -11.36
CA PRO A 41 14.19 6.24 -12.27
C PRO A 41 13.19 6.77 -13.31
N GLU A 42 12.31 5.88 -13.79
CA GLU A 42 11.39 6.15 -14.90
C GLU A 42 10.05 6.73 -14.44
N ALA A 43 9.56 6.36 -13.26
CA ALA A 43 8.23 6.73 -12.81
C ALA A 43 8.14 6.85 -11.28
N ARG A 44 7.25 7.73 -10.82
CA ARG A 44 6.84 7.84 -9.42
C ARG A 44 5.35 7.52 -9.28
N LEU A 45 5.05 6.54 -8.44
CA LEU A 45 3.71 6.07 -8.18
C LEU A 45 3.32 6.34 -6.73
N LEU A 46 2.03 6.50 -6.49
CA LEU A 46 1.45 6.41 -5.14
C LEU A 46 0.54 5.20 -5.04
N ILE A 47 0.48 4.59 -3.88
CA ILE A 47 -0.55 3.64 -3.52
C ILE A 47 -1.24 4.10 -2.25
N ASP A 48 -2.58 4.08 -2.25
CA ASP A 48 -3.46 4.45 -1.13
C ASP A 48 -3.06 5.74 -0.39
N PRO A 49 -2.79 6.87 -1.10
CA PRO A 49 -2.33 8.08 -0.44
C PRO A 49 -3.47 8.75 0.35
N TYR A 50 -3.27 8.93 1.66
CA TYR A 50 -4.13 9.71 2.54
C TYR A 50 -3.33 10.86 3.17
N LEU A 51 -3.39 12.05 2.57
CA LEU A 51 -2.58 13.22 2.91
C LEU A 51 -3.41 14.42 3.40
N SER A 52 -4.73 14.25 3.56
CA SER A 52 -5.65 15.27 4.04
C SER A 52 -6.16 14.98 5.45
N ASP A 53 -7.00 15.86 5.98
CA ASP A 53 -7.75 15.68 7.22
C ASP A 53 -9.25 15.42 6.98
N SER A 54 -9.61 14.89 5.81
CA SER A 54 -11.01 14.69 5.40
C SER A 54 -11.78 13.79 6.37
N LEU A 55 -11.16 12.73 6.90
CA LEU A 55 -11.77 11.84 7.89
C LEU A 55 -11.93 12.52 9.26
N ALA A 56 -10.95 13.31 9.71
CA ALA A 56 -11.08 14.08 10.94
C ALA A 56 -12.25 15.08 10.86
N GLN A 57 -12.43 15.70 9.70
CA GLN A 57 -13.57 16.60 9.45
C GLN A 57 -14.89 15.83 9.45
N LYS A 58 -14.97 14.69 8.74
CA LYS A 58 -16.16 13.84 8.63
C LYS A 58 -16.62 13.26 9.97
N TYR A 59 -15.69 12.82 10.79
CA TYR A 59 -15.96 12.11 12.05
C TYR A 59 -15.75 12.98 13.31
N ARG A 60 -15.70 14.30 13.14
CA ARG A 60 -15.55 15.24 14.25
C ARG A 60 -16.69 15.05 15.29
N GLY A 61 -16.30 14.90 16.55
CA GLY A 61 -17.24 14.74 17.67
C GLY A 61 -17.90 13.35 17.75
N THR A 62 -17.49 12.39 16.93
CA THR A 62 -17.92 10.98 17.07
C THR A 62 -17.04 10.22 18.04
N ARG A 63 -17.41 8.97 18.36
CA ARG A 63 -16.62 8.07 19.22
C ARG A 63 -15.23 7.79 18.66
N PHE A 64 -15.06 7.80 17.32
CA PHE A 64 -13.80 7.53 16.61
C PHE A 64 -13.46 8.72 15.70
N PRO A 65 -12.88 9.81 16.24
CA PRO A 65 -12.76 11.10 15.54
C PRO A 65 -11.69 11.12 14.46
N HIS A 66 -11.04 10.06 14.08
CA HIS A 66 -10.04 9.96 13.00
C HIS A 66 -9.03 11.12 12.95
N GLU A 67 -8.69 11.68 14.11
CA GLU A 67 -7.64 12.70 14.23
C GLU A 67 -6.27 12.05 14.01
N ARG A 68 -5.44 12.71 13.19
CA ARG A 68 -4.11 12.19 12.87
C ARG A 68 -3.19 12.29 14.07
N MET A 69 -2.50 11.19 14.41
CA MET A 69 -1.43 11.17 15.42
C MET A 69 -0.09 11.67 14.86
N MET A 70 0.04 11.71 13.53
CA MET A 70 1.22 12.16 12.81
C MET A 70 0.83 13.10 11.67
N PRO A 71 1.62 14.14 11.36
CA PRO A 71 1.36 14.99 10.21
C PRO A 71 1.54 14.21 8.90
N ALA A 72 0.89 14.67 7.82
CA ALA A 72 1.19 14.18 6.49
C ALA A 72 2.66 14.54 6.13
N PRO A 73 3.48 13.58 5.68
CA PRO A 73 4.91 13.82 5.45
C PRO A 73 5.19 14.68 4.21
N ILE A 74 4.20 14.85 3.35
CA ILE A 74 4.24 15.68 2.14
C ILE A 74 2.81 16.15 1.84
N ALA A 75 2.64 17.37 1.35
CA ALA A 75 1.35 17.82 0.85
C ALA A 75 1.16 17.45 -0.63
N PRO A 76 -0.07 17.25 -1.13
CA PRO A 76 -0.32 16.90 -2.53
C PRO A 76 0.31 17.87 -3.54
N HIS A 77 0.40 19.16 -3.20
CA HIS A 77 0.98 20.18 -4.06
C HIS A 77 2.52 20.24 -4.03
N ASP A 78 3.18 19.51 -3.13
CA ASP A 78 4.64 19.50 -3.01
C ASP A 78 5.31 18.40 -3.86
N PHE A 79 4.54 17.51 -4.47
CA PHE A 79 5.11 16.55 -5.41
C PHE A 79 5.64 17.28 -6.65
N ASP A 80 6.85 16.98 -7.07
CA ASP A 80 7.50 17.52 -8.28
C ASP A 80 7.09 16.77 -9.54
N ARG A 81 6.92 15.44 -9.44
CA ARG A 81 6.40 14.57 -10.50
C ARG A 81 5.50 13.49 -9.92
N LEU A 82 4.57 13.00 -10.72
CA LEU A 82 3.72 11.87 -10.40
C LEU A 82 3.12 11.28 -11.69
N ASP A 83 3.21 9.97 -11.86
CA ASP A 83 2.81 9.29 -13.09
C ASP A 83 1.57 8.43 -12.90
N LEU A 84 1.38 7.83 -11.71
CA LEU A 84 0.30 6.90 -11.42
C LEU A 84 -0.10 6.93 -9.95
N VAL A 85 -1.40 6.77 -9.67
CA VAL A 85 -1.93 6.47 -8.34
C VAL A 85 -2.70 5.17 -8.40
N LEU A 86 -2.48 4.28 -7.42
CA LEU A 86 -3.26 3.07 -7.23
C LEU A 86 -4.11 3.23 -5.96
N CYS A 87 -5.39 2.88 -6.05
CA CYS A 87 -6.27 2.80 -4.89
C CYS A 87 -6.79 1.37 -4.76
N THR A 88 -6.56 0.75 -3.62
CA THR A 88 -6.93 -0.65 -3.38
C THR A 88 -8.43 -0.84 -3.20
N HIS A 89 -9.10 0.15 -2.61
CA HIS A 89 -10.55 0.15 -2.39
C HIS A 89 -11.09 1.55 -2.09
N ARG A 90 -12.41 1.65 -1.90
CA ARG A 90 -13.13 2.92 -1.79
C ARG A 90 -13.14 3.59 -0.40
N HIS A 91 -12.54 3.03 0.67
CA HIS A 91 -12.47 3.74 1.94
C HIS A 91 -11.67 5.04 1.80
N THR A 92 -12.02 6.03 2.62
CA THR A 92 -11.46 7.38 2.43
C THR A 92 -9.98 7.45 2.74
N ASP A 93 -9.46 6.66 3.64
CA ASP A 93 -8.03 6.56 3.94
C ASP A 93 -7.20 5.82 2.86
N HIS A 94 -7.85 5.33 1.78
CA HIS A 94 -7.22 4.71 0.61
C HIS A 94 -7.57 5.44 -0.69
N MET A 95 -8.77 6.01 -0.79
CA MET A 95 -9.23 6.77 -1.95
C MET A 95 -9.74 8.15 -1.52
N ASP A 96 -8.85 8.96 -0.96
CA ASP A 96 -9.16 10.25 -0.34
C ASP A 96 -9.38 11.36 -1.37
N PRO A 97 -10.58 11.95 -1.49
CA PRO A 97 -10.79 13.05 -2.41
C PRO A 97 -9.96 14.29 -2.07
N GLY A 98 -9.68 14.54 -0.78
CA GLY A 98 -8.84 15.66 -0.34
C GLY A 98 -7.38 15.54 -0.78
N THR A 99 -6.93 14.33 -1.12
CA THR A 99 -5.61 14.06 -1.69
C THR A 99 -5.68 13.92 -3.21
N LEU A 100 -6.64 13.13 -3.72
CA LEU A 100 -6.67 12.74 -5.13
C LEU A 100 -7.06 13.87 -6.06
N GLN A 101 -8.01 14.75 -5.68
CA GLN A 101 -8.43 15.89 -6.52
C GLN A 101 -7.29 16.89 -6.76
N PRO A 102 -6.57 17.39 -5.72
CA PRO A 102 -5.42 18.28 -5.93
C PRO A 102 -4.33 17.64 -6.80
N LEU A 103 -4.08 16.33 -6.66
CA LEU A 103 -3.13 15.62 -7.50
C LEU A 103 -3.61 15.53 -8.96
N ALA A 104 -4.90 15.21 -9.17
CA ALA A 104 -5.49 15.12 -10.51
C ALA A 104 -5.52 16.47 -11.25
N GLU A 105 -5.75 17.57 -10.53
CA GLU A 105 -5.72 18.94 -11.05
C GLU A 105 -4.30 19.38 -11.42
N ARG A 106 -3.32 19.07 -10.56
CA ARG A 106 -1.92 19.45 -10.77
C ARG A 106 -1.27 18.66 -11.91
N PHE A 107 -1.50 17.33 -11.96
CA PHE A 107 -0.89 16.44 -12.93
C PHE A 107 -1.96 15.96 -13.93
N THR A 108 -2.15 16.69 -15.00
CA THR A 108 -3.22 16.46 -15.99
C THR A 108 -3.08 15.14 -16.74
N SER A 109 -1.88 14.56 -16.81
CA SER A 109 -1.59 13.23 -17.37
C SER A 109 -1.65 12.08 -16.35
N LEU A 110 -1.82 12.39 -15.06
CA LEU A 110 -1.87 11.39 -13.99
C LEU A 110 -3.00 10.40 -14.21
N ARG A 111 -2.69 9.10 -14.15
CA ARG A 111 -3.68 8.02 -14.25
C ARG A 111 -3.92 7.37 -12.89
N PHE A 112 -5.07 6.70 -12.77
CA PHE A 112 -5.53 6.08 -11.53
C PHE A 112 -5.91 4.64 -11.79
N VAL A 113 -5.25 3.69 -11.11
CA VAL A 113 -5.66 2.27 -11.07
C VAL A 113 -6.64 2.10 -9.91
N VAL A 114 -7.80 1.56 -10.19
CA VAL A 114 -8.89 1.42 -9.22
C VAL A 114 -9.63 0.11 -9.41
N PRO A 115 -10.24 -0.48 -8.36
CA PRO A 115 -11.11 -1.63 -8.54
C PRO A 115 -12.26 -1.30 -9.50
N GLU A 116 -12.55 -2.17 -10.43
CA GLU A 116 -13.66 -1.96 -11.39
C GLU A 116 -15.01 -1.78 -10.68
N ALA A 117 -15.22 -2.53 -9.58
CA ALA A 117 -16.40 -2.38 -8.73
C ALA A 117 -16.54 -0.99 -8.06
N SER A 118 -15.47 -0.19 -8.05
CA SER A 118 -15.45 1.15 -7.43
C SER A 118 -15.25 2.29 -8.43
N LEU A 119 -15.42 2.03 -9.73
CA LEU A 119 -15.10 2.98 -10.79
C LEU A 119 -15.88 4.31 -10.69
N ASP A 120 -17.19 4.26 -10.44
CA ASP A 120 -18.02 5.46 -10.32
C ASP A 120 -17.64 6.30 -9.08
N GLU A 121 -17.30 5.62 -7.99
CA GLU A 121 -16.76 6.27 -6.79
C GLU A 121 -15.42 6.94 -7.08
N ALA A 122 -14.52 6.25 -7.79
CA ALA A 122 -13.22 6.78 -8.16
C ALA A 122 -13.33 8.01 -9.08
N LEU A 123 -14.25 8.02 -10.04
CA LEU A 123 -14.56 9.20 -10.86
C LEU A 123 -14.94 10.42 -10.01
N ARG A 124 -15.84 10.21 -9.04
CA ARG A 124 -16.27 11.29 -8.13
C ARG A 124 -15.15 11.78 -7.23
N ARG A 125 -14.32 10.87 -6.72
CA ARG A 125 -13.28 11.20 -5.73
C ARG A 125 -12.00 11.75 -6.33
N THR A 126 -11.67 11.38 -7.56
CA THR A 126 -10.51 11.92 -8.26
C THR A 126 -10.82 13.23 -9.00
N GLY A 127 -12.06 13.42 -9.42
CA GLY A 127 -12.43 14.51 -10.36
C GLY A 127 -11.78 14.37 -11.74
N ALA A 128 -11.10 13.24 -12.00
CA ALA A 128 -10.42 13.00 -13.27
C ALA A 128 -11.41 12.52 -14.35
N SER A 129 -11.04 12.71 -15.62
CA SER A 129 -11.81 12.16 -16.74
C SER A 129 -11.74 10.62 -16.77
N ARG A 130 -12.75 9.98 -17.39
CA ARG A 130 -12.86 8.50 -17.44
C ARG A 130 -11.64 7.83 -18.07
N GLU A 131 -11.02 8.46 -19.03
CA GLU A 131 -9.86 7.96 -19.77
C GLU A 131 -8.59 7.88 -18.90
N ARG A 132 -8.57 8.62 -17.79
CA ARG A 132 -7.47 8.60 -16.82
C ARG A 132 -7.61 7.49 -15.78
N LEU A 133 -8.77 6.83 -15.71
CA LEU A 133 -9.01 5.72 -14.80
C LEU A 133 -8.78 4.38 -15.50
N ILE A 134 -8.02 3.52 -14.85
CA ILE A 134 -7.69 2.16 -15.28
C ILE A 134 -8.42 1.21 -14.32
N PRO A 135 -9.64 0.78 -14.64
CA PRO A 135 -10.34 -0.19 -13.82
C PRO A 135 -9.68 -1.56 -13.95
N VAL A 136 -9.53 -2.24 -12.82
CA VAL A 136 -8.91 -3.57 -12.75
C VAL A 136 -9.73 -4.52 -11.88
N GLU A 137 -9.61 -5.82 -12.15
CA GLU A 137 -10.29 -6.88 -11.43
C GLU A 137 -9.31 -8.00 -11.04
N ALA A 138 -9.59 -8.70 -9.94
CA ALA A 138 -8.78 -9.80 -9.45
C ALA A 138 -8.52 -10.87 -10.52
N GLY A 139 -7.28 -11.36 -10.57
CA GLY A 139 -6.84 -12.35 -11.55
C GLY A 139 -6.39 -11.78 -12.89
N GLN A 140 -6.56 -10.49 -13.14
CA GLN A 140 -6.00 -9.84 -14.33
C GLN A 140 -4.49 -9.62 -14.20
N ARG A 141 -3.82 -9.38 -15.32
CA ARG A 141 -2.47 -8.83 -15.40
C ARG A 141 -2.48 -7.66 -16.39
N VAL A 142 -2.34 -6.45 -15.87
CA VAL A 142 -2.56 -5.20 -16.61
C VAL A 142 -1.24 -4.47 -16.78
N PRO A 143 -0.72 -4.31 -18.02
CA PRO A 143 0.43 -3.45 -18.27
C PRO A 143 0.02 -1.97 -18.09
N LEU A 144 0.83 -1.22 -17.37
CA LEU A 144 0.57 0.19 -17.08
C LEU A 144 1.45 1.12 -17.94
N PHE A 145 2.71 0.81 -18.03
CA PHE A 145 3.73 1.42 -18.89
C PHE A 145 4.90 0.44 -19.04
N ASP A 146 5.92 0.80 -19.84
CA ASP A 146 7.07 -0.08 -20.06
C ASP A 146 7.80 -0.40 -18.75
N GLY A 147 8.00 -1.70 -18.51
CA GLY A 147 8.59 -2.20 -17.26
C GLY A 147 7.66 -2.21 -16.04
N CYS A 148 6.38 -1.79 -16.17
CA CYS A 148 5.42 -1.80 -15.05
C CYS A 148 4.14 -2.58 -15.38
N THR A 149 3.81 -3.55 -14.55
CA THR A 149 2.53 -4.30 -14.56
C THR A 149 1.89 -4.33 -13.19
N VAL A 150 0.56 -4.35 -13.14
CA VAL A 150 -0.20 -4.65 -11.91
C VAL A 150 -1.00 -5.94 -12.09
N SER A 151 -0.97 -6.80 -11.06
CA SER A 151 -1.77 -8.01 -10.97
C SER A 151 -2.61 -7.95 -9.70
N PRO A 152 -3.92 -7.64 -9.81
CA PRO A 152 -4.79 -7.54 -8.64
C PRO A 152 -5.08 -8.92 -8.04
N ILE A 153 -5.09 -8.98 -6.71
CA ILE A 153 -5.53 -10.13 -5.91
C ILE A 153 -6.72 -9.66 -5.09
N ALA A 154 -7.80 -10.42 -5.05
CA ALA A 154 -8.94 -10.10 -4.21
C ALA A 154 -8.51 -10.01 -2.73
N SER A 155 -9.02 -9.01 -2.01
CA SER A 155 -8.80 -8.83 -0.58
C SER A 155 -10.10 -9.02 0.18
N ALA A 156 -10.01 -9.58 1.39
CA ALA A 156 -11.14 -9.74 2.29
C ALA A 156 -11.10 -8.62 3.34
N HIS A 157 -12.00 -7.67 3.25
CA HIS A 157 -12.15 -6.63 4.27
C HIS A 157 -13.24 -7.04 5.26
N GLU A 158 -12.88 -7.93 6.20
CA GLU A 158 -13.65 -8.83 7.05
C GLU A 158 -14.19 -10.06 6.29
N THR A 159 -14.76 -9.90 5.10
CA THR A 159 -15.26 -10.97 4.24
C THR A 159 -14.74 -10.81 2.80
N LEU A 160 -14.68 -11.92 2.07
CA LEU A 160 -14.33 -11.89 0.65
C LEU A 160 -15.61 -11.62 -0.16
N ASP A 161 -15.86 -10.36 -0.45
CA ASP A 161 -17.10 -9.90 -1.07
C ASP A 161 -16.95 -9.71 -2.58
N THR A 162 -18.08 -9.84 -3.27
CA THR A 162 -18.25 -9.40 -4.67
C THR A 162 -19.52 -8.57 -4.81
N ASP A 163 -19.56 -7.70 -5.81
CA ASP A 163 -20.79 -7.02 -6.22
C ASP A 163 -21.71 -7.93 -7.03
N GLU A 164 -22.87 -7.42 -7.45
CA GLU A 164 -23.86 -8.19 -8.24
C GLU A 164 -23.31 -8.70 -9.60
N ALA A 165 -22.26 -8.08 -10.12
CA ALA A 165 -21.56 -8.50 -11.34
C ALA A 165 -20.41 -9.48 -11.07
N GLY A 166 -20.19 -9.87 -9.81
CA GLY A 166 -19.12 -10.78 -9.41
C GLY A 166 -17.74 -10.10 -9.29
N ARG A 167 -17.67 -8.75 -9.28
CA ARG A 167 -16.41 -8.00 -9.20
C ARG A 167 -16.05 -7.73 -7.74
N HIS A 168 -14.75 -7.76 -7.44
CA HIS A 168 -14.26 -7.55 -6.08
C HIS A 168 -14.08 -6.05 -5.78
N PRO A 169 -14.76 -5.50 -4.76
CA PRO A 169 -14.61 -4.09 -4.35
C PRO A 169 -13.32 -3.82 -3.56
N TRP A 170 -12.68 -4.88 -3.05
CA TRP A 170 -11.46 -4.85 -2.26
C TRP A 170 -10.37 -5.61 -2.98
N LEU A 171 -9.26 -4.92 -3.29
CA LEU A 171 -8.14 -5.50 -4.01
C LEU A 171 -6.82 -5.24 -3.29
N GLY A 172 -5.93 -6.23 -3.31
CA GLY A 172 -4.51 -6.02 -3.14
C GLY A 172 -3.84 -6.01 -4.53
N TYR A 173 -2.66 -5.44 -4.61
CA TYR A 173 -1.93 -5.33 -5.87
C TYR A 173 -0.55 -5.96 -5.77
N VAL A 174 -0.22 -6.83 -6.71
CA VAL A 174 1.17 -7.16 -7.02
C VAL A 174 1.63 -6.20 -8.11
N ILE A 175 2.56 -5.32 -7.76
CA ILE A 175 3.12 -4.31 -8.67
C ILE A 175 4.51 -4.79 -9.07
N GLU A 176 4.70 -5.13 -10.34
CA GLU A 176 5.99 -5.50 -10.89
C GLU A 176 6.61 -4.28 -11.57
N LEU A 177 7.79 -3.88 -11.12
CA LEU A 177 8.55 -2.73 -11.59
C LEU A 177 9.99 -3.16 -11.88
N HIS A 178 10.37 -3.24 -13.17
CA HIS A 178 11.73 -3.60 -13.61
C HIS A 178 12.31 -4.86 -12.93
N GLY A 179 11.44 -5.86 -12.70
CA GLY A 179 11.82 -7.14 -12.07
C GLY A 179 11.72 -7.16 -10.55
N VAL A 180 11.38 -6.06 -9.89
CA VAL A 180 10.99 -6.02 -8.46
C VAL A 180 9.49 -6.19 -8.36
N ARG A 181 9.02 -7.07 -7.47
CA ARG A 181 7.60 -7.33 -7.21
C ARG A 181 7.22 -6.93 -5.80
N LEU A 182 6.32 -5.97 -5.70
CA LEU A 182 5.76 -5.50 -4.45
C LEU A 182 4.34 -6.06 -4.30
N TYR A 183 4.00 -6.64 -3.17
CA TYR A 183 2.61 -7.00 -2.84
C TYR A 183 2.09 -6.05 -1.77
N HIS A 184 1.10 -5.25 -2.10
CA HIS A 184 0.31 -4.45 -1.15
C HIS A 184 -1.07 -5.07 -1.04
N SER A 185 -1.46 -5.54 0.15
CA SER A 185 -2.73 -6.26 0.31
C SER A 185 -3.96 -5.36 0.26
N GLY A 186 -3.79 -4.03 0.34
CA GLY A 186 -4.89 -3.17 0.79
C GLY A 186 -5.27 -3.55 2.22
N ASP A 187 -6.46 -3.17 2.63
CA ASP A 187 -7.04 -3.65 3.87
C ASP A 187 -7.52 -5.10 3.69
N CYS A 188 -7.00 -6.01 4.51
CA CYS A 188 -7.22 -7.43 4.33
C CYS A 188 -7.15 -8.20 5.65
N VAL A 189 -7.95 -9.25 5.76
CA VAL A 189 -7.86 -10.30 6.77
C VAL A 189 -7.52 -11.63 6.10
N PRO A 190 -7.01 -12.65 6.82
CA PRO A 190 -6.77 -13.97 6.25
C PRO A 190 -8.06 -14.57 5.69
N TYR A 191 -7.94 -15.19 4.51
CA TYR A 191 -9.02 -15.99 3.91
C TYR A 191 -8.44 -17.21 3.17
N PRO A 192 -9.25 -18.25 2.90
CA PRO A 192 -8.78 -19.46 2.23
C PRO A 192 -8.08 -19.15 0.90
N GLN A 193 -6.92 -19.79 0.67
CA GLN A 193 -6.10 -19.67 -0.54
C GLN A 193 -5.38 -18.32 -0.74
N LEU A 194 -5.49 -17.34 0.15
CA LEU A 194 -4.75 -16.07 0.01
C LEU A 194 -3.25 -16.31 -0.14
N HIS A 195 -2.66 -17.10 0.77
CA HIS A 195 -1.21 -17.37 0.76
C HIS A 195 -0.75 -18.07 -0.53
N GLU A 196 -1.56 -18.92 -1.13
CA GLU A 196 -1.25 -19.61 -2.39
C GLU A 196 -1.24 -18.63 -3.57
N ARG A 197 -2.24 -17.73 -3.63
CA ARG A 197 -2.33 -16.68 -4.65
C ARG A 197 -1.13 -15.73 -4.57
N VAL A 198 -0.79 -15.29 -3.36
CA VAL A 198 0.36 -14.41 -3.13
C VAL A 198 1.67 -15.13 -3.44
N ARG A 199 1.83 -16.40 -3.04
CA ARG A 199 3.02 -17.22 -3.34
C ARG A 199 3.22 -17.41 -4.84
N GLN A 200 2.14 -17.64 -5.62
CA GLN A 200 2.22 -17.75 -7.08
C GLN A 200 2.73 -16.48 -7.74
N ALA A 201 2.39 -15.31 -7.19
CA ALA A 201 2.89 -14.04 -7.67
C ALA A 201 4.35 -13.77 -7.28
N ALA A 202 4.90 -14.52 -6.30
CA ALA A 202 6.29 -14.49 -5.84
C ALA A 202 6.82 -13.06 -5.56
N PRO A 203 6.20 -12.26 -4.68
CA PRO A 203 6.67 -10.92 -4.38
C PRO A 203 8.01 -10.95 -3.64
N ASP A 204 8.80 -9.89 -3.86
CA ASP A 204 10.06 -9.65 -3.16
C ASP A 204 9.82 -8.96 -1.81
N VAL A 205 8.78 -8.14 -1.73
CA VAL A 205 8.38 -7.41 -0.52
C VAL A 205 6.87 -7.41 -0.39
N ALA A 206 6.36 -7.67 0.82
CA ALA A 206 4.97 -7.46 1.18
C ALA A 206 4.80 -6.17 1.99
N LEU A 207 3.78 -5.39 1.66
CA LEU A 207 3.29 -4.23 2.41
C LEU A 207 1.95 -4.65 3.02
N LEU A 208 1.92 -4.93 4.33
CA LEU A 208 0.74 -5.49 4.98
C LEU A 208 0.30 -4.64 6.17
N PRO A 209 -1.03 -4.41 6.32
CA PRO A 209 -1.59 -3.74 7.49
C PRO A 209 -1.47 -4.64 8.73
N VAL A 210 -1.19 -4.04 9.90
CA VAL A 210 -0.99 -4.78 11.16
C VAL A 210 -1.80 -4.24 12.33
N ASN A 211 -2.75 -3.33 12.08
CA ASN A 211 -3.59 -2.73 13.12
C ASN A 211 -4.57 -3.73 13.76
N GLY A 212 -4.69 -4.94 13.21
CA GLY A 212 -5.56 -5.99 13.74
C GLY A 212 -7.04 -5.64 13.71
N ARG A 213 -7.83 -6.40 14.44
CA ARG A 213 -9.28 -6.24 14.54
C ARG A 213 -9.80 -6.66 15.93
N ASP A 214 -10.94 -6.12 16.32
CA ASP A 214 -11.66 -6.53 17.52
C ASP A 214 -13.16 -6.26 17.37
N ALA A 215 -13.97 -6.96 18.19
CA ALA A 215 -15.42 -6.89 18.13
C ALA A 215 -15.97 -5.48 18.42
N THR A 216 -15.26 -4.66 19.20
CA THR A 216 -15.69 -3.29 19.51
C THR A 216 -15.54 -2.39 18.28
N ARG A 217 -14.42 -2.48 17.57
CA ARG A 217 -14.19 -1.72 16.33
C ARG A 217 -15.16 -2.17 15.24
N SER A 218 -15.24 -3.48 14.95
CA SER A 218 -16.15 -4.04 13.94
C SER A 218 -17.60 -3.71 14.24
N GLY A 219 -18.05 -3.84 15.49
CA GLY A 219 -19.42 -3.49 15.91
C GLY A 219 -19.75 -1.99 15.82
N ASN A 220 -18.76 -1.12 15.63
CA ASN A 220 -18.92 0.33 15.43
C ASN A 220 -18.55 0.78 13.98
N GLY A 221 -18.51 -0.15 13.03
CA GLY A 221 -18.27 0.14 11.62
C GLY A 221 -16.81 0.51 11.30
N VAL A 222 -15.86 0.05 12.11
CA VAL A 222 -14.43 0.12 11.85
C VAL A 222 -13.93 -1.30 11.58
N PRO A 223 -13.97 -1.76 10.34
CA PRO A 223 -13.50 -3.10 9.98
C PRO A 223 -11.99 -3.20 10.20
N GLY A 224 -11.53 -4.41 10.48
CA GLY A 224 -10.14 -4.65 10.82
C GLY A 224 -9.34 -5.30 9.72
N ASN A 225 -8.05 -5.47 10.02
CA ASN A 225 -7.04 -6.01 9.13
C ASN A 225 -6.32 -7.20 9.76
N PHE A 226 -5.23 -7.66 9.15
CA PHE A 226 -4.33 -8.64 9.75
C PHE A 226 -3.89 -8.16 11.14
N THR A 227 -3.77 -9.10 12.06
CA THR A 227 -2.88 -8.94 13.20
C THR A 227 -1.43 -9.02 12.72
N LEU A 228 -0.48 -8.55 13.54
CA LEU A 228 0.94 -8.66 13.20
C LEU A 228 1.37 -10.10 12.95
N ASP A 229 0.88 -11.05 13.77
CA ASP A 229 1.20 -12.47 13.61
C ASP A 229 0.63 -13.04 12.30
N GLU A 230 -0.60 -12.70 11.94
CA GLU A 230 -1.19 -13.12 10.67
C GLU A 230 -0.46 -12.55 9.45
N ALA A 231 0.01 -11.30 9.52
CA ALA A 231 0.83 -10.71 8.46
C ALA A 231 2.19 -11.43 8.30
N VAL A 232 2.84 -11.76 9.41
CA VAL A 232 4.08 -12.55 9.42
C VAL A 232 3.84 -13.97 8.90
N GLU A 233 2.75 -14.62 9.31
CA GLU A 233 2.37 -15.95 8.83
C GLU A 233 2.11 -15.97 7.33
N LEU A 234 1.38 -14.98 6.80
CA LEU A 234 1.16 -14.83 5.36
C LEU A 234 2.49 -14.68 4.61
N ALA A 235 3.39 -13.81 5.08
CA ALA A 235 4.68 -13.59 4.43
C ALA A 235 5.53 -14.88 4.41
N ARG A 236 5.54 -15.65 5.51
CA ARG A 236 6.24 -16.93 5.60
C ARG A 236 5.62 -18.00 4.69
N ALA A 237 4.29 -18.16 4.74
CA ALA A 237 3.58 -19.16 3.94
C ALA A 237 3.69 -18.89 2.44
N ALA A 238 3.75 -17.60 2.04
CA ALA A 238 3.96 -17.18 0.66
C ALA A 238 5.45 -17.10 0.26
N HIS A 239 6.39 -17.42 1.16
CA HIS A 239 7.84 -17.36 0.93
C HIS A 239 8.34 -15.95 0.51
N ILE A 240 7.76 -14.90 1.08
CA ILE A 240 8.17 -13.52 0.83
C ILE A 240 9.39 -13.21 1.72
N PRO A 241 10.50 -12.70 1.18
CA PRO A 241 11.71 -12.48 1.97
C PRO A 241 11.64 -11.26 2.88
N ALA A 242 10.77 -10.28 2.59
CA ALA A 242 10.68 -9.05 3.37
C ALA A 242 9.23 -8.58 3.55
N LEU A 243 8.93 -8.05 4.73
CA LEU A 243 7.65 -7.48 5.14
C LEU A 243 7.85 -6.06 5.65
N ILE A 244 7.09 -5.11 5.15
CA ILE A 244 6.93 -3.78 5.74
C ILE A 244 5.54 -3.74 6.38
N ALA A 245 5.50 -3.69 7.71
CA ALA A 245 4.28 -3.59 8.50
C ALA A 245 3.79 -2.14 8.53
N HIS A 246 2.56 -1.90 8.09
CA HIS A 246 1.96 -0.56 8.00
C HIS A 246 0.55 -0.51 8.63
N HIS A 247 -0.20 0.55 8.37
CA HIS A 247 -1.56 0.81 8.90
C HIS A 247 -1.56 0.91 10.44
N HIS A 248 -0.58 1.61 10.97
CA HIS A 248 -0.44 1.94 12.40
C HIS A 248 -0.03 3.40 12.55
N GLY A 249 -0.09 3.93 13.78
CA GLY A 249 0.43 5.26 14.12
C GLY A 249 -0.32 6.44 13.50
N LEU A 250 -1.46 6.24 12.82
CA LEU A 250 -2.22 7.34 12.25
C LEU A 250 -3.48 7.68 13.04
N PHE A 251 -4.30 6.71 13.43
CA PHE A 251 -5.53 6.92 14.21
C PHE A 251 -5.45 6.20 15.54
N GLY A 252 -5.57 6.91 16.66
CA GLY A 252 -5.32 6.35 18.00
C GLY A 252 -6.24 5.18 18.39
N PHE A 253 -7.45 5.11 17.83
CA PHE A 253 -8.38 3.99 18.06
C PHE A 253 -8.15 2.79 17.13
N ASN A 254 -7.35 2.95 16.07
CA ASN A 254 -7.14 1.94 15.03
C ASN A 254 -5.64 1.79 14.71
N THR A 255 -4.87 1.37 15.70
CA THR A 255 -3.41 1.28 15.60
C THR A 255 -2.87 0.11 16.43
N LEU A 256 -1.69 -0.33 16.08
CA LEU A 256 -0.82 -1.18 16.90
C LEU A 256 0.32 -0.32 17.44
N ALA A 257 0.69 -0.50 18.70
CA ALA A 257 1.79 0.22 19.31
C ALA A 257 3.12 -0.11 18.62
N PRO A 258 3.96 0.89 18.29
CA PRO A 258 5.24 0.68 17.63
C PRO A 258 6.15 -0.33 18.33
N GLU A 259 6.13 -0.33 19.67
CA GLU A 259 6.95 -1.22 20.50
C GLU A 259 6.62 -2.70 20.30
N VAL A 260 5.36 -3.02 19.98
CA VAL A 260 4.94 -4.40 19.69
C VAL A 260 5.52 -4.85 18.35
N ILE A 261 5.55 -3.96 17.36
CA ILE A 261 6.17 -4.26 16.05
C ILE A 261 7.67 -4.40 16.21
N ASP A 262 8.31 -3.48 16.95
CA ASP A 262 9.77 -3.48 17.17
C ASP A 262 10.22 -4.75 17.92
N ALA A 263 9.48 -5.17 18.96
CA ALA A 263 9.75 -6.42 19.66
C ALA A 263 9.65 -7.66 18.73
N ARG A 264 8.68 -7.66 17.79
CA ARG A 264 8.58 -8.72 16.79
C ARG A 264 9.72 -8.69 15.79
N ILE A 265 10.21 -7.52 15.40
CA ILE A 265 11.39 -7.38 14.53
C ILE A 265 12.63 -7.96 15.20
N ASP A 266 12.82 -7.70 16.50
CA ASP A 266 13.97 -8.21 17.24
C ASP A 266 13.91 -9.73 17.40
N ASP A 267 12.75 -10.31 17.74
CA ASP A 267 12.55 -11.77 17.78
C ASP A 267 12.83 -12.42 16.41
N GLU A 268 12.39 -11.81 15.33
CA GLU A 268 12.61 -12.34 13.99
C GLU A 268 14.07 -12.27 13.54
N ARG A 269 14.81 -11.25 13.96
CA ARG A 269 16.27 -11.16 13.71
C ARG A 269 17.08 -12.26 14.40
N GLU A 270 16.63 -12.68 15.58
CA GLU A 270 17.30 -13.72 16.35
C GLU A 270 16.96 -15.14 15.86
N HIS A 271 15.72 -15.38 15.43
CA HIS A 271 15.19 -16.72 15.23
C HIS A 271 14.58 -16.98 13.84
N GLY A 272 14.41 -15.95 13.01
CA GLY A 272 13.69 -16.06 11.75
C GLY A 272 14.55 -15.82 10.51
N ALA A 273 13.93 -16.06 9.35
CA ALA A 273 14.50 -15.78 8.03
C ALA A 273 13.78 -14.64 7.30
N LEU A 274 12.66 -14.13 7.87
CA LEU A 274 11.87 -13.04 7.31
C LEU A 274 12.43 -11.68 7.77
N SER A 275 12.77 -10.81 6.81
CA SER A 275 13.16 -9.44 7.14
C SER A 275 11.91 -8.59 7.39
N ILE A 276 11.62 -8.27 8.65
CA ILE A 276 10.50 -7.41 9.02
C ILE A 276 10.97 -5.97 9.23
N HIS A 277 10.21 -5.03 8.72
CA HIS A 277 10.40 -3.59 8.89
C HIS A 277 9.11 -2.95 9.38
N ARG A 278 9.21 -2.01 10.29
CA ARG A 278 8.10 -1.13 10.66
C ARG A 278 8.08 0.06 9.70
N ALA A 279 6.92 0.32 9.09
CA ALA A 279 6.74 1.52 8.30
C ALA A 279 6.90 2.77 9.19
N GLN A 280 7.72 3.72 8.75
CA GLN A 280 7.94 4.99 9.45
C GLN A 280 8.30 6.10 8.46
N THR A 281 7.87 7.31 8.75
CA THR A 281 8.30 8.49 7.99
C THR A 281 9.78 8.77 8.24
N GLY A 282 10.46 9.44 7.29
CA GLY A 282 11.91 9.65 7.37
C GLY A 282 12.73 8.38 7.13
N CYS A 283 12.13 7.36 6.50
CA CYS A 283 12.82 6.14 6.09
C CYS A 283 12.58 5.86 4.60
N ALA A 284 13.62 5.49 3.89
CA ALA A 284 13.60 5.00 2.52
C ALA A 284 13.97 3.52 2.50
N TRP A 285 13.17 2.67 1.85
CA TRP A 285 13.49 1.26 1.63
C TRP A 285 13.93 1.06 0.19
N HIS A 286 15.19 0.71 0.00
CA HIS A 286 15.81 0.45 -1.29
C HIS A 286 15.71 -1.03 -1.65
N ILE A 287 15.12 -1.35 -2.80
CA ILE A 287 14.85 -2.71 -3.26
C ILE A 287 15.44 -2.83 -4.67
N GLY A 288 16.47 -3.66 -4.81
CA GLY A 288 16.98 -4.06 -6.12
C GLY A 288 16.27 -5.31 -6.62
N ALA A 289 16.26 -5.51 -7.94
CA ALA A 289 15.74 -6.74 -8.52
C ALA A 289 16.47 -7.95 -7.94
N SER A 290 15.72 -8.93 -7.47
CA SER A 290 16.29 -10.20 -7.02
C SER A 290 16.93 -10.90 -8.22
N THR A 291 18.12 -11.49 -8.04
CA THR A 291 18.69 -12.38 -9.06
C THR A 291 17.62 -13.42 -9.44
N PRO A 292 17.39 -13.70 -10.75
CA PRO A 292 16.31 -14.58 -11.15
C PRO A 292 16.35 -15.89 -10.34
N ARG A 293 15.33 -16.16 -9.54
CA ARG A 293 15.19 -17.46 -8.89
C ARG A 293 15.11 -18.48 -10.00
N ARG A 294 16.17 -19.29 -10.20
CA ARG A 294 16.11 -20.43 -11.11
C ARG A 294 14.85 -21.21 -10.74
N ALA A 295 13.93 -21.33 -11.70
CA ALA A 295 12.82 -22.23 -11.55
C ALA A 295 13.38 -23.57 -11.11
N ARG A 296 13.12 -24.03 -9.90
CA ARG A 296 13.33 -25.41 -9.53
C ARG A 296 12.31 -26.18 -10.35
N MET A 297 12.76 -26.66 -11.50
CA MET A 297 12.00 -27.69 -12.24
C MET A 297 11.88 -28.85 -11.25
N GLY A 298 10.64 -29.17 -10.90
CA GLY A 298 10.32 -30.27 -10.03
C GLY A 298 10.87 -31.57 -10.61
N GLU A 299 11.58 -32.33 -9.79
CA GLU A 299 11.66 -33.78 -9.90
C GLU A 299 10.46 -34.41 -9.23
#